data_e4e6d7fa5ece03f8cf00ff64c1789c44
#
_entry.id   e4e6d7fa5ece03f8cf00ff64c1789c44
#
_cell.length_a   1.000
_cell.length_b   1.000
_cell.length_c   1.000
_cell.angle_alpha   90.00
_cell.angle_beta   90.00
_cell.angle_gamma   90.00
#
_symmetry.space_group_name_H-M   'P 1'
#
loop_
_entity.id
_entity.type
_entity.pdbx_description
1 polymer ?
#
loop_
_entity_poly.entity_id
_entity_poly.type
_entity_poly.pdbx_seq_one_letter_code
_entity_poly.pdbx_strand_id
1 'polypeptide(L)'
;MRIAADGRIFLSGQNSNGIALWQVDPTDLNAAFKPVIKGTANPDTYEITNEAGEFIAAPNVSMDLQGSGYGLKLLMLSTNASGIGFSYSGYRTDEYLLGKASTWDSAPSKAIDALTGQYTITHTNSTAIYDNEGGIWYANSRSKATEAEPTLVHINAEGAEDYKVDSNDKGGFYGGGGIRFNADFSLLAIGTSDKTLTVFEVSKDDNGAPVLTEKYKFATTIGRNLNDIAWDCANNLYIVSNSGELLKTVALPRENGEVVVAAPSKYDINISSDEYPASVYIIGSNNVWNPEDGVKLTKGENGVYTGTLTGPCNFGITTVLNADWDVVNANRYGFETDNAAVTLNQAMPIVKAAGAIRVAEEGEFELTVDLKNMTVLVAGEAPVVYPEKLYLLGSVEPNAWDPADETHVANPISEGIYQIDNVSILAADENDYGYFAFTSTPGTWDDVNAHRYGPAVKDTELADKTMSAIGLNGDTSYKIKSGAYSITVDLGLNTIYAVRLGDNVNDAAVEAAKVVAGIGEIRIIGEANAVSIFNAAGQAVAVNSKDAQFFVASGFYVVVVDGKTTKVLVK
;
A
#
# COMPACT_ATOMS: atom_id res chain seq x y z
N MET A 1 21.63 4.39 -14.26
CA MET A 1 20.59 3.69 -13.48
C MET A 1 20.48 4.30 -12.10
N ARG A 2 19.26 4.52 -11.60
CA ARG A 2 18.99 5.03 -10.23
C ARG A 2 17.79 4.30 -9.65
N ILE A 3 17.76 4.24 -8.34
CA ILE A 3 16.67 3.65 -7.57
C ILE A 3 16.04 4.76 -6.75
N ALA A 4 14.74 4.95 -6.88
CA ALA A 4 13.98 5.88 -6.05
C ALA A 4 13.81 5.35 -4.63
N ALA A 5 13.46 6.22 -3.67
CA ALA A 5 13.26 5.81 -2.28
C ALA A 5 12.13 4.78 -2.09
N ASP A 6 11.17 4.73 -3.02
CA ASP A 6 10.08 3.74 -3.06
C ASP A 6 10.46 2.42 -3.78
N GLY A 7 11.74 2.23 -4.13
CA GLY A 7 12.27 1.02 -4.74
C GLY A 7 12.14 0.94 -6.26
N ARG A 8 11.48 1.89 -6.93
CA ARG A 8 11.40 1.91 -8.39
C ARG A 8 12.77 2.15 -9.02
N ILE A 9 13.07 1.41 -10.08
CA ILE A 9 14.34 1.50 -10.80
C ILE A 9 14.14 2.25 -12.10
N PHE A 10 15.02 3.22 -12.38
CA PHE A 10 15.00 4.01 -13.59
C PHE A 10 16.32 3.90 -14.36
N LEU A 11 16.19 3.85 -15.68
CA LEU A 11 17.30 3.86 -16.62
C LEU A 11 17.16 5.07 -17.53
N SER A 12 18.24 5.80 -17.72
CA SER A 12 18.33 6.82 -18.74
C SER A 12 19.37 6.45 -19.78
N GLY A 13 19.26 7.01 -20.96
CA GLY A 13 20.22 6.76 -22.02
C GLY A 13 20.14 7.77 -23.14
N GLN A 14 21.18 7.78 -23.95
CA GLN A 14 21.20 8.53 -25.20
C GLN A 14 20.30 7.82 -26.21
N ASN A 15 19.38 8.53 -26.85
CA ASN A 15 18.31 7.87 -27.55
C ASN A 15 17.91 8.48 -28.88
N SER A 16 18.14 7.72 -29.95
CA SER A 16 17.59 8.01 -31.28
C SER A 16 16.10 7.63 -31.42
N ASN A 17 15.50 6.97 -30.42
CA ASN A 17 14.16 6.43 -30.49
C ASN A 17 13.11 7.32 -29.80
N GLY A 18 13.48 8.51 -29.37
CA GLY A 18 12.56 9.43 -28.70
C GLY A 18 12.23 9.06 -27.25
N ILE A 19 13.03 8.22 -26.59
CA ILE A 19 12.80 7.85 -25.18
C ILE A 19 14.02 8.25 -24.36
N ALA A 20 13.88 9.09 -23.34
CA ALA A 20 14.96 9.54 -22.48
C ALA A 20 15.05 8.78 -21.15
N LEU A 21 13.96 8.20 -20.70
CA LEU A 21 13.88 7.52 -19.41
C LEU A 21 12.98 6.29 -19.50
N TRP A 22 13.41 5.19 -18.88
CA TRP A 22 12.64 3.96 -18.71
C TRP A 22 12.52 3.62 -17.23
N GLN A 23 11.40 3.03 -16.88
CA GLN A 23 11.21 2.33 -15.61
C GLN A 23 11.44 0.84 -15.81
N VAL A 24 12.13 0.22 -14.86
CA VAL A 24 12.36 -1.23 -14.80
C VAL A 24 11.50 -1.80 -13.68
N ASP A 25 10.82 -2.90 -13.93
CA ASP A 25 10.15 -3.66 -12.88
C ASP A 25 11.22 -4.48 -12.11
N PRO A 26 11.46 -4.20 -10.82
CA PRO A 26 12.43 -4.95 -10.04
C PRO A 26 11.97 -6.38 -9.71
N THR A 27 10.68 -6.69 -9.86
CA THR A 27 10.10 -8.01 -9.56
C THR A 27 10.10 -8.94 -10.77
N ASP A 28 10.14 -8.37 -12.00
CA ASP A 28 10.25 -9.13 -13.24
C ASP A 28 11.30 -8.49 -14.18
N LEU A 29 12.53 -8.92 -14.04
CA LEU A 29 13.64 -8.44 -14.88
C LEU A 29 13.55 -8.88 -16.36
N ASN A 30 12.63 -9.78 -16.70
CA ASN A 30 12.33 -10.16 -18.07
C ASN A 30 11.22 -9.31 -18.71
N ALA A 31 10.52 -8.52 -17.92
CA ALA A 31 9.53 -7.59 -18.44
C ALA A 31 10.18 -6.52 -19.33
N ALA A 32 9.46 -6.07 -20.35
CA ALA A 32 9.91 -4.95 -21.17
C ALA A 32 10.02 -3.67 -20.33
N PHE A 33 11.11 -2.92 -20.53
CA PHE A 33 11.27 -1.64 -19.85
C PHE A 33 10.18 -0.66 -20.28
N LYS A 34 9.50 -0.07 -19.30
CA LYS A 34 8.41 0.88 -19.55
C LYS A 34 8.96 2.26 -19.87
N PRO A 35 8.69 2.83 -21.05
CA PRO A 35 9.07 4.21 -21.35
C PRO A 35 8.39 5.19 -20.39
N VAL A 36 9.17 6.12 -19.87
CA VAL A 36 8.71 7.11 -18.87
C VAL A 36 8.76 8.53 -19.45
N ILE A 37 9.86 8.94 -20.09
CA ILE A 37 9.93 10.16 -20.88
C ILE A 37 10.07 9.78 -22.34
N LYS A 38 9.07 10.13 -23.15
CA LYS A 38 8.94 9.70 -24.53
C LYS A 38 8.39 10.83 -25.41
N GLY A 39 8.94 11.01 -26.58
CA GLY A 39 8.50 11.96 -27.61
C GLY A 39 9.11 11.65 -28.96
N THR A 40 9.27 12.66 -29.80
CA THR A 40 9.91 12.55 -31.11
C THR A 40 11.34 13.06 -31.01
N ALA A 41 12.32 12.23 -31.39
CA ALA A 41 13.71 12.62 -31.40
C ALA A 41 14.05 13.43 -32.69
N ASN A 42 14.75 14.54 -32.52
CA ASN A 42 15.38 15.22 -33.63
C ASN A 42 16.58 14.38 -34.10
N PRO A 43 16.67 14.02 -35.40
CA PRO A 43 17.75 13.16 -35.91
C PRO A 43 19.13 13.79 -35.81
N ASP A 44 19.24 15.13 -35.78
CA ASP A 44 20.50 15.83 -35.76
C ASP A 44 21.02 16.18 -34.36
N THR A 45 20.08 16.50 -33.43
CA THR A 45 20.42 16.94 -32.07
C THR A 45 20.11 15.91 -31.02
N TYR A 46 19.28 14.91 -31.35
CA TYR A 46 18.68 13.93 -30.43
C TYR A 46 17.84 14.56 -29.32
N GLU A 47 17.50 15.84 -29.45
CA GLU A 47 16.49 16.45 -28.55
C GLU A 47 15.15 15.80 -28.80
N ILE A 48 14.42 15.61 -27.70
CA ILE A 48 13.10 14.99 -27.71
C ILE A 48 12.06 16.08 -27.54
N THR A 49 11.07 16.10 -28.43
CA THR A 49 9.93 17.02 -28.37
C THR A 49 8.63 16.25 -28.27
N ASN A 50 7.59 16.90 -27.71
CA ASN A 50 6.22 16.40 -27.74
C ASN A 50 5.56 16.63 -29.12
N GLU A 51 4.28 16.24 -29.26
CA GLU A 51 3.54 16.42 -30.51
C GLU A 51 3.35 17.89 -30.90
N ALA A 52 3.37 18.80 -29.92
CA ALA A 52 3.31 20.25 -30.16
C ALA A 52 4.67 20.84 -30.58
N GLY A 53 5.74 20.04 -30.62
CA GLY A 53 7.09 20.49 -30.93
C GLY A 53 7.82 21.15 -29.76
N GLU A 54 7.28 21.07 -28.56
CA GLU A 54 7.91 21.62 -27.36
C GLU A 54 8.99 20.66 -26.84
N PHE A 55 10.06 21.22 -26.31
CA PHE A 55 11.18 20.46 -25.74
C PHE A 55 10.73 19.66 -24.51
N ILE A 56 11.07 18.38 -24.45
CA ILE A 56 10.86 17.53 -23.29
C ILE A 56 12.14 17.00 -22.67
N ALA A 57 13.13 16.59 -23.47
CA ALA A 57 14.39 16.08 -22.98
C ALA A 57 15.51 16.24 -24.03
N ALA A 58 16.75 16.15 -23.58
CA ALA A 58 17.94 16.10 -24.45
C ALA A 58 18.78 14.85 -24.14
N PRO A 59 19.79 14.54 -24.97
CA PRO A 59 20.70 13.44 -24.69
C PRO A 59 21.29 13.55 -23.28
N ASN A 60 21.02 12.54 -22.47
CA ASN A 60 21.36 12.54 -21.06
C ASN A 60 22.82 12.16 -20.83
N VAL A 61 23.52 12.96 -20.04
CA VAL A 61 24.87 12.71 -19.55
C VAL A 61 24.85 12.02 -18.18
N SER A 62 24.01 12.52 -17.29
CA SER A 62 23.80 11.91 -15.99
C SER A 62 22.39 12.19 -15.47
N MET A 63 21.94 11.37 -14.55
CA MET A 63 20.68 11.59 -13.85
C MET A 63 20.82 11.29 -12.36
N ASP A 64 19.97 11.91 -11.57
CA ASP A 64 19.76 11.57 -10.17
C ASP A 64 18.28 11.62 -9.82
N LEU A 65 17.89 10.91 -8.75
CA LEU A 65 16.51 10.85 -8.27
C LEU A 65 16.47 11.29 -6.81
N GLN A 66 15.40 11.98 -6.45
CA GLN A 66 15.13 12.36 -5.07
C GLN A 66 13.64 12.20 -4.78
N GLY A 67 13.32 11.70 -3.57
CA GLY A 67 11.94 11.50 -3.12
C GLY A 67 11.29 10.21 -3.59
N SER A 68 9.98 10.14 -3.42
CA SER A 68 9.13 9.00 -3.72
C SER A 68 7.73 9.44 -4.10
N GLY A 69 6.93 8.51 -4.64
CA GLY A 69 5.52 8.73 -4.93
C GLY A 69 5.27 9.98 -5.78
N TYR A 70 4.30 10.80 -5.36
CA TYR A 70 3.96 12.05 -6.04
C TYR A 70 5.10 13.07 -6.03
N GLY A 71 5.94 13.05 -4.99
CA GLY A 71 7.09 13.91 -4.81
C GLY A 71 8.36 13.46 -5.52
N LEU A 72 8.33 12.37 -6.29
CA LEU A 72 9.52 11.88 -6.98
C LEU A 72 10.02 12.89 -7.99
N LYS A 73 11.25 13.37 -7.79
CA LYS A 73 11.98 14.27 -8.69
C LYS A 73 13.05 13.53 -9.44
N LEU A 74 13.24 13.91 -10.69
CA LEU A 74 14.36 13.51 -11.55
C LEU A 74 15.17 14.73 -11.91
N LEU A 75 16.47 14.68 -11.67
CA LEU A 75 17.45 15.62 -12.18
C LEU A 75 18.13 15.01 -13.39
N MET A 76 18.13 15.70 -14.52
CA MET A 76 18.84 15.30 -15.73
C MET A 76 19.85 16.36 -16.12
N LEU A 77 21.11 15.96 -16.19
CA LEU A 77 22.15 16.74 -16.85
C LEU A 77 22.23 16.27 -18.29
N SER A 78 21.93 17.14 -19.22
CA SER A 78 21.86 16.85 -20.65
C SER A 78 22.84 17.69 -21.43
N THR A 79 23.25 17.22 -22.60
CA THR A 79 24.04 17.99 -23.56
C THR A 79 23.19 18.33 -24.77
N ASN A 80 23.33 19.53 -25.26
CA ASN A 80 22.80 19.93 -26.54
C ASN A 80 23.82 19.54 -27.61
N ALA A 81 23.63 18.45 -28.30
CA ALA A 81 24.53 17.99 -29.36
C ALA A 81 24.22 18.75 -30.64
N SER A 82 24.91 19.83 -30.89
CA SER A 82 24.92 20.48 -32.22
C SER A 82 25.86 19.75 -33.16
N GLY A 83 25.34 18.81 -33.96
CA GLY A 83 26.04 18.20 -35.11
C GLY A 83 26.87 16.94 -34.82
N ILE A 84 27.09 16.16 -35.85
CA ILE A 84 27.87 14.91 -35.89
C ILE A 84 29.38 15.23 -35.71
N GLY A 85 29.74 15.65 -34.54
CA GLY A 85 31.10 15.98 -34.19
C GLY A 85 31.10 16.72 -32.89
N PHE A 86 30.90 16.01 -31.83
CA PHE A 86 31.12 16.33 -30.41
C PHE A 86 31.62 17.76 -30.09
N SER A 87 30.99 18.77 -30.66
CA SER A 87 31.13 20.15 -30.24
C SER A 87 30.08 20.43 -29.17
N TYR A 88 30.43 20.15 -27.94
CA TYR A 88 29.61 20.37 -26.77
C TYR A 88 29.47 21.87 -26.48
N SER A 89 28.57 22.54 -27.15
CA SER A 89 28.23 23.91 -26.81
C SER A 89 26.86 23.93 -26.10
N GLY A 90 26.89 23.73 -24.83
CA GLY A 90 25.75 23.93 -23.96
C GLY A 90 25.31 22.66 -23.25
N TYR A 91 25.44 22.68 -21.95
CA TYR A 91 24.77 21.73 -21.04
C TYR A 91 23.56 22.42 -20.42
N ARG A 92 22.53 21.63 -20.19
CA ARG A 92 21.40 22.10 -19.44
C ARG A 92 21.08 21.09 -18.33
N THR A 93 20.58 21.59 -17.24
CA THR A 93 20.11 20.80 -16.14
C THR A 93 18.62 21.01 -16.02
N ASP A 94 17.87 19.94 -16.10
CA ASP A 94 16.41 19.95 -16.03
C ASP A 94 15.93 19.11 -14.86
N GLU A 95 14.94 19.61 -14.15
CA GLU A 95 14.23 18.89 -13.10
C GLU A 95 12.85 18.51 -13.60
N TYR A 96 12.47 17.25 -13.34
CA TYR A 96 11.16 16.69 -13.64
C TYR A 96 10.50 16.23 -12.36
N LEU A 97 9.28 16.67 -12.09
CA LEU A 97 8.46 16.15 -10.99
C LEU A 97 7.67 14.95 -11.52
N LEU A 98 8.27 13.77 -11.49
CA LEU A 98 7.75 12.55 -12.12
C LEU A 98 6.40 12.10 -11.54
N GLY A 99 6.19 12.29 -10.24
CA GLY A 99 4.90 11.95 -9.61
C GLY A 99 3.76 12.90 -9.98
N LYS A 100 4.09 14.14 -10.42
CA LYS A 100 3.13 15.19 -10.80
C LYS A 100 2.86 15.23 -12.31
N ALA A 101 3.78 14.76 -13.13
CA ALA A 101 3.62 14.81 -14.58
C ALA A 101 2.39 14.04 -15.03
N SER A 102 1.56 14.68 -15.86
CA SER A 102 0.35 14.08 -16.42
C SER A 102 0.65 13.11 -17.55
N THR A 103 1.67 13.43 -18.32
CA THR A 103 2.17 12.61 -19.42
C THR A 103 3.68 12.69 -19.42
N TRP A 104 4.32 11.66 -19.95
CA TRP A 104 5.77 11.59 -20.09
C TRP A 104 6.30 12.35 -21.31
N ASP A 105 5.44 13.04 -21.99
CA ASP A 105 5.71 13.97 -23.10
C ASP A 105 5.65 15.45 -22.68
N SER A 106 5.55 15.71 -21.38
CA SER A 106 5.51 17.05 -20.81
C SER A 106 6.89 17.67 -20.70
N ALA A 107 6.98 18.99 -20.84
CA ALA A 107 8.19 19.75 -20.58
C ALA A 107 8.71 19.54 -19.14
N PRO A 108 10.01 19.75 -18.89
CA PRO A 108 10.57 19.72 -17.54
C PRO A 108 9.78 20.62 -16.59
N SER A 109 9.62 20.17 -15.36
CA SER A 109 8.92 20.98 -14.32
C SER A 109 9.69 22.24 -13.96
N LYS A 110 11.02 22.21 -14.12
CA LYS A 110 11.92 23.33 -13.85
C LYS A 110 13.24 23.16 -14.61
N ALA A 111 13.71 24.20 -15.29
CA ALA A 111 15.09 24.29 -15.74
C ALA A 111 15.94 24.87 -14.60
N ILE A 112 17.12 24.29 -14.38
CA ILE A 112 18.05 24.77 -13.35
C ILE A 112 19.02 25.75 -14.00
N ASP A 113 18.61 26.99 -14.11
CA ASP A 113 19.37 28.04 -14.85
C ASP A 113 20.74 28.30 -14.26
N ALA A 114 20.94 28.11 -12.97
CA ALA A 114 22.21 28.29 -12.30
C ALA A 114 23.34 27.42 -12.87
N LEU A 115 23.02 26.25 -13.43
CA LEU A 115 24.00 25.37 -14.09
C LEU A 115 23.91 25.42 -15.60
N THR A 116 22.84 25.97 -16.16
CA THR A 116 22.59 26.00 -17.61
C THR A 116 23.41 27.14 -18.25
N GLY A 117 24.39 26.76 -19.06
CA GLY A 117 25.23 27.73 -19.81
C GLY A 117 26.20 28.55 -18.96
N GLN A 118 26.24 28.39 -17.65
CA GLN A 118 27.11 29.14 -16.75
C GLN A 118 28.58 28.70 -16.87
N TYR A 119 28.80 27.40 -17.06
CA TYR A 119 30.14 26.83 -17.16
C TYR A 119 30.34 26.07 -18.46
N THR A 120 31.57 26.15 -19.00
CA THR A 120 31.95 25.36 -20.19
C THR A 120 32.17 23.91 -19.75
N ILE A 121 31.24 23.03 -20.09
CA ILE A 121 31.33 21.59 -19.84
C ILE A 121 31.77 20.92 -21.15
N THR A 122 32.85 20.20 -21.11
CA THR A 122 33.43 19.62 -22.32
C THR A 122 33.52 18.09 -22.26
N HIS A 123 33.00 17.45 -21.22
CA HIS A 123 33.12 16.00 -21.04
C HIS A 123 31.80 15.32 -20.70
N THR A 124 31.58 14.20 -21.37
CA THR A 124 30.39 13.34 -21.21
C THR A 124 30.26 12.64 -19.86
N ASN A 125 31.28 12.77 -19.00
CA ASN A 125 31.31 12.12 -17.70
C ASN A 125 30.99 13.08 -16.54
N SER A 126 30.48 14.26 -16.82
CA SER A 126 30.03 15.19 -15.79
C SER A 126 28.74 14.66 -15.12
N THR A 127 28.59 14.95 -13.85
CA THR A 127 27.46 14.41 -13.05
C THR A 127 26.83 15.52 -12.21
N ALA A 128 25.51 15.53 -12.14
CA ALA A 128 24.74 16.34 -11.23
C ALA A 128 23.93 15.43 -10.30
N ILE A 129 23.93 15.74 -9.00
CA ILE A 129 23.16 15.01 -7.98
C ILE A 129 22.48 15.96 -7.00
N TYR A 130 21.40 15.52 -6.40
CA TYR A 130 20.77 16.22 -5.29
C TYR A 130 21.53 16.03 -3.98
N ASP A 131 21.41 17.02 -3.10
CA ASP A 131 21.66 16.85 -1.68
C ASP A 131 20.35 16.56 -0.92
N ASN A 132 20.41 16.52 0.41
CA ASN A 132 19.23 16.28 1.26
C ASN A 132 18.43 17.55 1.62
N GLU A 133 18.82 18.71 1.09
CA GLU A 133 18.19 20.00 1.40
C GLU A 133 17.56 20.65 0.16
N GLY A 134 17.65 19.98 -0.99
CA GLY A 134 17.13 20.48 -2.26
C GLY A 134 18.15 21.25 -3.09
N GLY A 135 19.40 21.28 -2.66
CA GLY A 135 20.53 21.76 -3.44
C GLY A 135 21.01 20.72 -4.46
N ILE A 136 21.93 21.16 -5.33
CA ILE A 136 22.50 20.35 -6.41
C ILE A 136 24.01 20.45 -6.39
N TRP A 137 24.68 19.30 -6.33
CA TRP A 137 26.09 19.18 -6.55
C TRP A 137 26.36 18.84 -8.01
N TYR A 138 27.30 19.57 -8.58
CA TYR A 138 27.74 19.41 -9.95
C TYR A 138 29.22 19.08 -9.97
N ALA A 139 29.60 17.93 -10.52
CA ALA A 139 30.98 17.49 -10.73
C ALA A 139 31.32 17.53 -12.23
N ASN A 140 32.27 18.35 -12.59
CA ASN A 140 32.76 18.46 -13.97
C ASN A 140 33.98 17.57 -14.17
N SER A 141 33.93 16.70 -15.17
CA SER A 141 35.03 15.78 -15.50
C SER A 141 36.22 16.50 -16.18
N ARG A 142 36.90 17.32 -15.41
CA ARG A 142 38.06 18.09 -15.88
C ARG A 142 39.33 17.72 -15.15
N SER A 143 40.49 17.86 -15.86
CA SER A 143 41.80 17.60 -15.26
C SER A 143 42.35 18.78 -14.47
N LYS A 144 41.79 19.98 -14.64
CA LYS A 144 42.16 21.20 -13.94
C LYS A 144 40.93 22.06 -13.69
N ALA A 145 40.85 22.62 -12.50
CA ALA A 145 39.85 23.61 -12.16
C ALA A 145 40.31 25.00 -12.67
N THR A 146 39.37 25.75 -13.24
CA THR A 146 39.51 27.19 -13.55
C THR A 146 38.21 27.88 -13.16
N GLU A 147 38.24 29.20 -13.08
CA GLU A 147 37.04 29.99 -12.75
C GLU A 147 35.91 29.76 -13.77
N ALA A 148 36.23 29.62 -15.06
CA ALA A 148 35.25 29.32 -16.10
C ALA A 148 34.87 27.85 -16.18
N GLU A 149 35.66 26.96 -15.60
CA GLU A 149 35.48 25.50 -15.63
C GLU A 149 35.80 24.91 -14.26
N PRO A 150 34.98 25.18 -13.24
CA PRO A 150 35.17 24.59 -11.92
C PRO A 150 35.00 23.07 -11.99
N THR A 151 35.69 22.35 -11.12
CA THR A 151 35.60 20.88 -11.06
C THR A 151 34.49 20.39 -10.15
N LEU A 152 34.08 21.22 -9.20
CA LEU A 152 32.95 20.95 -8.32
C LEU A 152 32.21 22.23 -7.99
N VAL A 153 30.89 22.21 -8.06
CA VAL A 153 30.03 23.33 -7.72
C VAL A 153 28.87 22.83 -6.90
N HIS A 154 28.45 23.59 -5.91
CA HIS A 154 27.17 23.38 -5.22
C HIS A 154 26.27 24.60 -5.44
N ILE A 155 25.02 24.32 -5.80
CA ILE A 155 23.94 25.29 -5.90
C ILE A 155 22.94 24.93 -4.80
N ASN A 156 22.66 25.86 -3.91
CA ASN A 156 21.73 25.64 -2.82
C ASN A 156 20.26 25.60 -3.30
N ALA A 157 19.33 25.29 -2.40
CA ALA A 157 17.91 25.19 -2.71
C ALA A 157 17.29 26.48 -3.28
N GLU A 158 17.87 27.64 -2.94
CA GLU A 158 17.48 28.96 -3.44
C GLU A 158 18.03 29.25 -4.85
N GLY A 159 18.88 28.37 -5.38
CA GLY A 159 19.50 28.51 -6.68
C GLY A 159 20.78 29.36 -6.70
N ALA A 160 21.36 29.65 -5.55
CA ALA A 160 22.62 30.39 -5.43
C ALA A 160 23.82 29.43 -5.32
N GLU A 161 24.94 29.79 -5.98
CA GLU A 161 26.23 29.11 -5.80
C GLU A 161 26.78 29.46 -4.41
N ASP A 162 27.01 28.45 -3.56
CA ASP A 162 27.57 28.60 -2.23
C ASP A 162 28.83 27.76 -1.97
N TYR A 163 29.23 26.91 -2.95
CA TYR A 163 30.48 26.20 -2.93
C TYR A 163 31.08 26.03 -4.35
N LYS A 164 32.39 26.22 -4.49
CA LYS A 164 33.05 26.05 -5.77
C LYS A 164 34.52 25.66 -5.63
N VAL A 165 34.98 24.72 -6.46
CA VAL A 165 36.37 24.39 -6.68
C VAL A 165 36.79 24.90 -8.07
N ASP A 166 37.32 26.13 -8.13
CA ASP A 166 37.68 26.87 -9.35
C ASP A 166 39.19 27.03 -9.56
N SER A 167 40.01 26.46 -8.65
CA SER A 167 41.47 26.46 -8.76
C SER A 167 42.07 25.18 -8.23
N ASN A 168 43.27 24.82 -8.71
CA ASN A 168 43.99 23.66 -8.22
C ASN A 168 44.53 23.84 -6.79
N ASP A 169 44.59 25.06 -6.29
CA ASP A 169 45.07 25.38 -4.94
C ASP A 169 44.07 24.98 -3.84
N LYS A 170 42.81 24.75 -4.20
CA LYS A 170 41.77 24.25 -3.33
C LYS A 170 41.75 22.72 -3.18
N GLY A 171 42.94 22.09 -3.17
CA GLY A 171 43.06 20.69 -2.86
C GLY A 171 43.29 19.73 -4.02
N GLY A 172 43.68 20.21 -5.19
CA GLY A 172 44.07 19.34 -6.31
C GLY A 172 42.92 18.45 -6.81
N PHE A 173 41.73 18.98 -6.79
CA PHE A 173 40.53 18.26 -7.08
C PHE A 173 40.38 18.12 -8.60
N TYR A 174 40.61 16.94 -9.10
CA TYR A 174 40.32 16.62 -10.49
C TYR A 174 38.89 16.09 -10.54
N GLY A 175 37.97 16.88 -11.07
CA GLY A 175 36.60 16.43 -11.24
C GLY A 175 36.53 15.10 -11.96
N GLY A 176 35.88 14.14 -11.35
CA GLY A 176 35.62 12.84 -11.94
C GLY A 176 34.16 12.68 -12.28
N GLY A 177 33.83 11.74 -13.15
CA GLY A 177 32.47 11.47 -13.56
C GLY A 177 31.57 10.90 -12.47
N GLY A 178 32.11 10.38 -11.38
CA GLY A 178 31.34 9.78 -10.31
C GLY A 178 31.28 10.65 -9.05
N ILE A 179 30.10 11.03 -8.63
CA ILE A 179 29.83 11.70 -7.36
C ILE A 179 28.57 11.09 -6.75
N ARG A 180 28.60 10.70 -5.47
CA ARG A 180 27.45 10.15 -4.75
C ARG A 180 27.52 10.38 -3.26
N PHE A 181 26.39 10.74 -2.68
CA PHE A 181 26.19 10.68 -1.24
C PHE A 181 25.91 9.25 -0.77
N ASN A 182 26.33 8.95 0.47
CA ASN A 182 25.78 7.81 1.20
C ASN A 182 24.33 8.08 1.61
N ALA A 183 23.65 7.09 2.21
CA ALA A 183 22.22 7.16 2.46
C ALA A 183 21.79 8.25 3.44
N ASP A 184 22.64 8.67 4.37
CA ASP A 184 22.36 9.74 5.36
C ASP A 184 22.97 11.10 4.99
N PHE A 185 23.57 11.21 3.80
CA PHE A 185 24.22 12.42 3.29
C PHE A 185 25.41 12.95 4.10
N SER A 186 25.92 12.17 5.04
CA SER A 186 27.08 12.52 5.84
C SER A 186 28.40 12.38 5.10
N LEU A 187 28.43 11.51 4.08
CA LEU A 187 29.62 11.23 3.29
C LEU A 187 29.35 11.45 1.80
N LEU A 188 30.28 12.12 1.14
CA LEU A 188 30.27 12.37 -0.30
C LEU A 188 31.48 11.69 -0.93
N ALA A 189 31.25 10.69 -1.77
CA ALA A 189 32.30 10.05 -2.55
C ALA A 189 32.46 10.70 -3.91
N ILE A 190 33.69 11.00 -4.29
CA ILE A 190 34.03 11.61 -5.57
C ILE A 190 35.18 10.87 -6.22
N GLY A 191 34.93 10.36 -7.42
CA GLY A 191 35.98 9.80 -8.26
C GLY A 191 36.75 10.89 -9.00
N THR A 192 38.04 10.84 -8.97
CA THR A 192 38.91 11.88 -9.59
C THR A 192 39.66 11.33 -10.78
N SER A 193 40.07 12.23 -11.71
CA SER A 193 40.77 11.85 -12.96
C SER A 193 42.18 11.33 -12.71
N ASP A 194 42.75 11.52 -11.53
CA ASP A 194 44.05 10.98 -11.12
C ASP A 194 44.00 9.51 -10.63
N LYS A 195 42.90 8.82 -10.88
CA LYS A 195 42.63 7.46 -10.46
C LYS A 195 42.50 7.33 -8.95
N THR A 196 42.00 8.33 -8.29
CA THR A 196 41.65 8.26 -6.88
C THR A 196 40.12 8.33 -6.67
N LEU A 197 39.69 7.75 -5.59
CA LEU A 197 38.36 7.95 -5.03
C LEU A 197 38.55 8.63 -3.69
N THR A 198 37.96 9.79 -3.51
CA THR A 198 38.02 10.52 -2.25
C THR A 198 36.65 10.54 -1.61
N VAL A 199 36.58 10.25 -0.33
CA VAL A 199 35.36 10.34 0.49
C VAL A 199 35.54 11.52 1.44
N PHE A 200 34.60 12.44 1.34
CA PHE A 200 34.53 13.61 2.19
C PHE A 200 33.45 13.46 3.25
N GLU A 201 33.71 13.92 4.44
CA GLU A 201 32.69 14.27 5.41
C GLU A 201 32.10 15.62 5.03
N VAL A 202 30.78 15.71 5.00
CA VAL A 202 30.06 16.92 4.62
C VAL A 202 29.51 17.58 5.87
N SER A 203 29.90 18.82 6.08
CA SER A 203 29.39 19.67 7.17
C SER A 203 29.03 21.04 6.60
N LYS A 204 28.63 21.96 7.44
CA LYS A 204 28.32 23.34 7.05
C LYS A 204 29.16 24.32 7.87
N ASP A 205 29.49 25.44 7.24
CA ASP A 205 30.06 26.59 7.93
C ASP A 205 28.96 27.40 8.67
N ASP A 206 29.39 28.48 9.34
CA ASP A 206 28.48 29.37 10.08
C ASP A 206 27.45 30.10 9.19
N ASN A 207 27.64 30.12 7.88
CA ASN A 207 26.73 30.73 6.90
C ASN A 207 25.80 29.68 6.24
N GLY A 208 25.97 28.41 6.58
CA GLY A 208 25.22 27.30 6.00
C GLY A 208 25.79 26.74 4.71
N ALA A 209 26.93 27.25 4.23
CA ALA A 209 27.58 26.74 3.04
C ALA A 209 28.27 25.40 3.31
N PRO A 210 28.31 24.46 2.32
CA PRO A 210 28.92 23.16 2.51
C PRO A 210 30.43 23.26 2.77
N VAL A 211 30.92 22.43 3.67
CA VAL A 211 32.35 22.22 3.95
C VAL A 211 32.67 20.75 3.74
N LEU A 212 33.62 20.50 2.84
CA LEU A 212 34.11 19.15 2.54
C LEU A 212 35.44 18.90 3.27
N THR A 213 35.44 17.91 4.15
CA THR A 213 36.66 17.46 4.86
C THR A 213 37.06 16.08 4.35
N GLU A 214 38.26 15.96 3.75
CA GLU A 214 38.77 14.66 3.28
C GLU A 214 38.86 13.68 4.45
N LYS A 215 38.15 12.55 4.34
CA LYS A 215 38.13 11.50 5.36
C LYS A 215 38.91 10.26 4.92
N TYR A 216 38.70 9.84 3.66
CA TYR A 216 39.40 8.70 3.07
C TYR A 216 39.79 8.99 1.64
N LYS A 217 40.95 8.48 1.23
CA LYS A 217 41.41 8.55 -0.14
C LYS A 217 41.99 7.20 -0.58
N PHE A 218 41.46 6.70 -1.69
CA PHE A 218 41.81 5.39 -2.21
C PHE A 218 42.40 5.53 -3.61
N ALA A 219 43.56 4.92 -3.85
CA ALA A 219 44.03 4.72 -5.22
C ALA A 219 43.14 3.67 -5.88
N THR A 220 42.66 3.96 -7.08
CA THR A 220 41.89 3.02 -7.88
C THR A 220 42.71 2.56 -9.10
N THR A 221 42.52 1.29 -9.49
CA THR A 221 43.05 0.77 -10.76
C THR A 221 42.14 1.12 -11.93
N ILE A 222 40.99 1.71 -11.65
CA ILE A 222 39.99 2.15 -12.59
C ILE A 222 40.55 3.39 -13.31
N GLY A 223 40.60 3.33 -14.63
CA GLY A 223 41.10 4.41 -15.47
C GLY A 223 40.28 5.70 -15.40
N ARG A 224 40.57 6.65 -16.28
CA ARG A 224 39.93 7.98 -16.34
C ARG A 224 38.41 7.97 -16.45
N ASN A 225 37.80 6.84 -16.75
CA ASN A 225 36.40 6.72 -17.09
C ASN A 225 35.63 6.01 -15.96
N LEU A 226 35.69 6.56 -14.76
CA LEU A 226 34.79 6.17 -13.68
C LEU A 226 33.37 6.61 -14.05
N ASN A 227 32.48 5.64 -14.32
CA ASN A 227 31.16 5.96 -14.85
C ASN A 227 30.14 6.22 -13.75
N ASP A 228 30.25 5.52 -12.63
CA ASP A 228 29.33 5.72 -11.52
C ASP A 228 29.88 5.16 -10.20
N ILE A 229 29.28 5.66 -9.11
CA ILE A 229 29.54 5.22 -7.73
C ILE A 229 28.19 4.88 -7.11
N ALA A 230 28.16 3.84 -6.30
CA ALA A 230 27.01 3.52 -5.44
C ALA A 230 27.50 3.19 -4.02
N TRP A 231 26.62 3.38 -3.06
CA TRP A 231 26.82 3.01 -1.67
C TRP A 231 25.85 1.90 -1.28
N ASP A 232 26.26 1.00 -0.38
CA ASP A 232 25.32 0.14 0.33
C ASP A 232 24.97 0.71 1.72
N CYS A 233 24.04 0.07 2.39
CA CYS A 233 23.59 0.46 3.74
C CYS A 233 24.67 0.29 4.82
N ALA A 234 25.77 -0.40 4.50
CA ALA A 234 26.92 -0.56 5.39
C ALA A 234 28.06 0.42 5.06
N ASN A 235 27.80 1.44 4.25
CA ASN A 235 28.78 2.40 3.73
C ASN A 235 29.95 1.74 2.98
N ASN A 236 29.73 0.62 2.29
CA ASN A 236 30.67 0.15 1.29
C ASN A 236 30.43 0.85 -0.03
N LEU A 237 31.48 1.09 -0.77
CA LEU A 237 31.44 1.74 -2.08
C LEU A 237 31.54 0.70 -3.20
N TYR A 238 30.76 0.91 -4.23
CA TYR A 238 30.78 0.17 -5.47
C TYR A 238 31.10 1.13 -6.61
N ILE A 239 32.18 0.86 -7.32
CA ILE A 239 32.69 1.72 -8.37
C ILE A 239 32.56 0.98 -9.71
N VAL A 240 31.93 1.60 -10.67
CA VAL A 240 31.74 1.06 -12.03
C VAL A 240 32.55 1.88 -13.03
N SER A 241 33.26 1.18 -13.91
CA SER A 241 34.04 1.77 -14.99
C SER A 241 33.73 1.08 -16.31
N ASN A 242 33.93 1.81 -17.42
CA ASN A 242 33.87 1.25 -18.78
C ASN A 242 35.22 0.73 -19.30
N SER A 243 36.27 0.81 -18.49
CA SER A 243 37.62 0.34 -18.88
C SER A 243 38.39 -0.21 -17.70
N GLY A 244 39.17 -1.26 -17.92
CA GLY A 244 39.92 -1.93 -16.84
C GLY A 244 39.06 -2.84 -15.97
N GLU A 245 39.17 -2.70 -14.67
CA GLU A 245 38.23 -3.36 -13.74
C GLU A 245 36.84 -2.75 -13.88
N LEU A 246 35.88 -3.54 -14.35
CA LEU A 246 34.51 -3.06 -14.62
C LEU A 246 33.74 -2.75 -13.34
N LEU A 247 34.02 -3.44 -12.25
CA LEU A 247 33.39 -3.26 -10.93
C LEU A 247 34.43 -3.45 -9.83
N LYS A 248 34.47 -2.51 -8.89
CA LYS A 248 35.29 -2.60 -7.69
C LYS A 248 34.46 -2.26 -6.45
N THR A 249 34.66 -3.02 -5.38
CA THR A 249 34.11 -2.71 -4.07
C THR A 249 35.21 -2.18 -3.14
N VAL A 250 34.87 -1.17 -2.34
CA VAL A 250 35.74 -0.58 -1.34
C VAL A 250 35.00 -0.53 -0.02
N ALA A 251 35.46 -1.29 0.97
CA ALA A 251 34.96 -1.17 2.33
C ALA A 251 35.69 -0.01 3.03
N LEU A 252 34.91 0.90 3.62
CA LEU A 252 35.48 1.95 4.45
C LEU A 252 36.04 1.38 5.76
N PRO A 253 37.12 1.96 6.32
CA PRO A 253 37.56 1.63 7.66
C PRO A 253 36.45 1.82 8.68
N ARG A 254 36.29 0.89 9.59
CA ARG A 254 35.26 0.91 10.62
C ARG A 254 35.88 1.15 11.97
N GLU A 255 35.30 2.04 12.74
CA GLU A 255 35.66 2.21 14.15
C GLU A 255 35.02 1.07 14.96
N ASN A 256 35.81 0.40 15.75
CA ASN A 256 35.40 -0.70 16.67
C ASN A 256 34.79 -1.94 16.00
N GLY A 257 34.96 -2.15 14.69
CA GLY A 257 34.46 -3.34 13.98
C GLY A 257 32.95 -3.41 13.80
N GLU A 258 32.19 -2.38 14.17
CA GLU A 258 30.75 -2.32 14.00
C GLU A 258 30.38 -1.93 12.57
N VAL A 259 29.34 -2.57 12.05
CA VAL A 259 28.71 -2.18 10.80
C VAL A 259 27.81 -0.98 11.08
N VAL A 260 28.23 0.18 10.62
CA VAL A 260 27.33 1.35 10.65
C VAL A 260 26.28 1.14 9.56
N VAL A 261 25.09 0.77 9.96
CA VAL A 261 23.93 0.76 9.07
C VAL A 261 23.55 2.22 8.85
N ALA A 262 23.59 2.68 7.62
CA ALA A 262 23.14 4.01 7.28
C ALA A 262 21.66 4.19 7.71
N ALA A 263 21.33 5.35 8.23
CA ALA A 263 19.95 5.71 8.51
C ALA A 263 19.09 5.59 7.24
N PRO A 264 17.79 5.30 7.33
CA PRO A 264 16.92 5.32 6.17
C PRO A 264 17.10 6.63 5.40
N SER A 265 17.16 6.49 4.09
CA SER A 265 17.41 7.60 3.18
C SER A 265 16.49 8.79 3.46
N LYS A 266 17.04 9.97 3.63
CA LYS A 266 16.31 11.24 3.76
C LYS A 266 15.81 11.76 2.40
N TYR A 267 15.49 10.88 1.47
CA TYR A 267 14.95 11.25 0.15
C TYR A 267 13.51 11.79 0.21
N ASP A 268 12.95 11.96 1.41
CA ASP A 268 11.66 12.62 1.57
C ASP A 268 11.79 14.12 1.32
N ILE A 269 11.43 14.52 0.12
CA ILE A 269 11.24 15.93 -0.17
C ILE A 269 9.95 16.37 0.49
N ASN A 270 10.00 17.38 1.33
CA ASN A 270 8.81 18.09 1.78
C ASN A 270 8.27 18.91 0.60
N ILE A 271 7.35 18.31 -0.16
CA ILE A 271 6.55 19.07 -1.10
C ILE A 271 5.57 19.89 -0.26
N SER A 272 5.53 21.21 -0.49
CA SER A 272 4.58 22.06 0.23
C SER A 272 3.14 21.61 -0.05
N SER A 273 2.25 21.80 0.92
CA SER A 273 0.83 21.44 0.76
C SER A 273 0.18 22.09 -0.48
N ASP A 274 0.71 23.20 -0.95
CA ASP A 274 0.22 23.93 -2.12
C ASP A 274 0.67 23.31 -3.46
N GLU A 275 1.66 22.43 -3.46
CA GLU A 275 2.11 21.70 -4.65
C GLU A 275 1.26 20.47 -4.95
N TYR A 276 0.51 19.96 -3.96
CA TYR A 276 -0.44 18.88 -4.20
C TYR A 276 -1.73 19.40 -4.85
N PRO A 277 -2.43 18.60 -5.65
CA PRO A 277 -3.67 18.99 -6.31
C PRO A 277 -4.66 19.65 -5.34
N ALA A 278 -5.26 20.76 -5.72
CA ALA A 278 -6.26 21.44 -4.89
C ALA A 278 -7.51 20.57 -4.70
N SER A 279 -7.78 19.68 -5.66
CA SER A 279 -8.92 18.77 -5.63
C SER A 279 -8.56 17.41 -6.22
N VAL A 280 -9.06 16.37 -5.59
CA VAL A 280 -9.01 14.99 -6.08
C VAL A 280 -10.44 14.46 -6.07
N TYR A 281 -10.80 13.69 -7.07
CA TYR A 281 -12.16 13.19 -7.29
C TYR A 281 -12.14 11.68 -7.52
N ILE A 282 -13.23 11.04 -7.16
CA ILE A 282 -13.53 9.66 -7.52
C ILE A 282 -14.48 9.69 -8.72
N ILE A 283 -14.16 8.94 -9.75
CA ILE A 283 -15.04 8.64 -10.88
C ILE A 283 -15.20 7.14 -10.95
N GLY A 284 -16.43 6.64 -11.01
CA GLY A 284 -16.65 5.20 -11.01
C GLY A 284 -18.11 4.80 -11.09
N SER A 285 -18.40 3.60 -10.64
CA SER A 285 -19.76 3.04 -10.65
C SER A 285 -20.76 3.94 -9.92
N ASN A 286 -20.33 4.63 -8.86
CA ASN A 286 -21.18 5.47 -8.01
C ASN A 286 -21.69 6.74 -8.72
N ASN A 287 -21.01 7.22 -9.78
CA ASN A 287 -21.42 8.35 -10.60
C ASN A 287 -21.65 7.95 -12.07
N VAL A 288 -21.86 6.65 -12.32
CA VAL A 288 -22.09 6.08 -13.66
C VAL A 288 -20.95 6.43 -14.64
N TRP A 289 -19.73 6.56 -14.14
CA TRP A 289 -18.55 6.93 -14.91
C TRP A 289 -18.70 8.27 -15.67
N ASN A 290 -19.43 9.24 -15.08
CA ASN A 290 -19.51 10.58 -15.65
C ASN A 290 -18.21 11.35 -15.35
N PRO A 291 -17.40 11.71 -16.37
CA PRO A 291 -16.10 12.35 -16.14
C PRO A 291 -16.19 13.82 -15.71
N GLU A 292 -17.38 14.41 -15.77
CA GLU A 292 -17.64 15.79 -15.34
C GLU A 292 -18.22 15.88 -13.92
N ASP A 293 -18.65 14.74 -13.34
CA ASP A 293 -19.38 14.68 -12.06
C ASP A 293 -18.72 13.72 -11.06
N GLY A 294 -17.43 13.93 -10.81
CA GLY A 294 -16.68 13.13 -9.84
C GLY A 294 -16.97 13.53 -8.39
N VAL A 295 -17.00 12.53 -7.49
CA VAL A 295 -17.13 12.77 -6.06
C VAL A 295 -15.83 13.36 -5.52
N LYS A 296 -15.90 14.60 -5.02
CA LYS A 296 -14.74 15.30 -4.49
C LYS A 296 -14.31 14.76 -3.15
N LEU A 297 -13.03 14.43 -3.00
CA LEU A 297 -12.42 14.05 -1.74
C LEU A 297 -12.05 15.29 -0.89
N THR A 298 -12.08 15.13 0.41
CA THR A 298 -11.63 16.14 1.37
C THR A 298 -10.11 16.17 1.40
N LYS A 299 -9.50 17.33 1.08
CA LYS A 299 -8.06 17.51 1.12
C LYS A 299 -7.58 17.63 2.58
N GLY A 300 -6.66 16.77 2.97
CA GLY A 300 -5.89 16.84 4.20
C GLY A 300 -4.49 17.43 3.97
N GLU A 301 -3.60 17.19 4.91
CA GLU A 301 -2.20 17.63 4.84
C GLU A 301 -1.35 16.67 3.98
N ASN A 302 -0.24 17.17 3.46
CA ASN A 302 0.82 16.39 2.79
C ASN A 302 0.33 15.49 1.65
N GLY A 303 -0.70 15.92 0.88
CA GLY A 303 -1.19 15.15 -0.27
C GLY A 303 -2.10 13.99 0.08
N VAL A 304 -2.64 13.96 1.30
CA VAL A 304 -3.66 13.00 1.72
C VAL A 304 -5.05 13.55 1.43
N TYR A 305 -5.94 12.70 0.89
CA TYR A 305 -7.34 13.02 0.58
C TYR A 305 -8.23 11.91 1.11
N THR A 306 -9.35 12.26 1.71
CA THR A 306 -10.27 11.31 2.32
C THR A 306 -11.69 11.45 1.78
N GLY A 307 -12.44 10.36 1.83
CA GLY A 307 -13.84 10.29 1.44
C GLY A 307 -14.47 8.97 1.82
N THR A 308 -15.64 8.70 1.28
CA THR A 308 -16.36 7.43 1.50
C THR A 308 -16.70 6.78 0.17
N LEU A 309 -16.82 5.46 0.19
CA LEU A 309 -17.23 4.61 -0.93
C LEU A 309 -18.33 3.66 -0.48
N THR A 310 -19.30 3.43 -1.35
CA THR A 310 -20.26 2.34 -1.19
C THR A 310 -19.87 1.20 -2.13
N GLY A 311 -19.55 0.04 -1.59
CA GLY A 311 -19.26 -1.18 -2.35
C GLY A 311 -20.50 -2.06 -2.55
N PRO A 312 -20.47 -2.99 -3.52
CA PRO A 312 -19.38 -3.21 -4.46
C PRO A 312 -19.30 -2.12 -5.53
N CYS A 313 -18.09 -1.69 -5.87
CA CYS A 313 -17.91 -0.64 -6.86
C CYS A 313 -16.56 -0.75 -7.59
N ASN A 314 -16.49 -0.13 -8.76
CA ASN A 314 -15.26 0.15 -9.47
C ASN A 314 -15.07 1.66 -9.55
N PHE A 315 -13.86 2.16 -9.33
CA PHE A 315 -13.57 3.58 -9.37
C PHE A 315 -12.15 3.87 -9.86
N GLY A 316 -11.95 5.08 -10.36
CA GLY A 316 -10.64 5.69 -10.59
C GLY A 316 -10.53 6.98 -9.79
N ILE A 317 -9.32 7.38 -9.47
CA ILE A 317 -9.01 8.62 -8.77
C ILE A 317 -8.48 9.60 -9.80
N THR A 318 -9.03 10.82 -9.87
CA THR A 318 -8.56 11.83 -10.83
C THR A 318 -8.38 13.19 -10.18
N THR A 319 -7.46 13.99 -10.74
CA THR A 319 -7.24 15.37 -10.30
C THR A 319 -7.96 16.40 -11.17
N VAL A 320 -8.60 15.95 -12.24
CA VAL A 320 -9.29 16.80 -13.22
C VAL A 320 -10.64 16.19 -13.59
N LEU A 321 -11.67 17.01 -13.62
CA LEU A 321 -12.97 16.69 -14.23
C LEU A 321 -13.04 17.34 -15.61
N ASN A 322 -13.38 16.59 -16.65
CA ASN A 322 -13.46 17.08 -18.02
C ASN A 322 -14.37 16.15 -18.85
N ALA A 323 -15.14 16.73 -19.77
CA ALA A 323 -15.96 15.95 -20.71
C ALA A 323 -15.12 15.03 -21.62
N ASP A 324 -13.87 15.41 -21.87
CA ASP A 324 -12.91 14.61 -22.64
C ASP A 324 -12.23 13.57 -21.73
N TRP A 325 -12.50 12.30 -22.02
CA TRP A 325 -11.91 11.18 -21.30
C TRP A 325 -10.40 11.08 -21.47
N ASP A 326 -9.81 11.56 -22.54
CA ASP A 326 -8.35 11.52 -22.72
C ASP A 326 -7.69 12.43 -21.68
N VAL A 327 -8.28 13.61 -21.42
CA VAL A 327 -7.83 14.54 -20.37
C VAL A 327 -7.97 13.90 -18.99
N VAL A 328 -9.10 13.25 -18.72
CA VAL A 328 -9.32 12.58 -17.42
C VAL A 328 -8.37 11.41 -17.23
N ASN A 329 -8.20 10.55 -18.24
CA ASN A 329 -7.33 9.38 -18.19
C ASN A 329 -5.86 9.76 -18.01
N ALA A 330 -5.40 10.85 -18.64
CA ALA A 330 -4.05 11.38 -18.45
C ALA A 330 -3.78 11.84 -17.00
N ASN A 331 -4.85 12.15 -16.24
CA ASN A 331 -4.79 12.63 -14.85
C ASN A 331 -5.39 11.65 -13.84
N ARG A 332 -5.65 10.41 -14.26
CA ARG A 332 -6.23 9.36 -13.43
C ARG A 332 -5.16 8.54 -12.73
N TYR A 333 -5.43 8.18 -11.50
CA TYR A 333 -4.66 7.24 -10.68
C TYR A 333 -5.52 6.01 -10.42
N GLY A 334 -4.88 4.87 -10.34
CA GLY A 334 -5.52 3.59 -10.06
C GLY A 334 -4.50 2.47 -9.95
N PHE A 335 -4.95 1.23 -10.06
CA PHE A 335 -4.04 0.09 -10.06
C PHE A 335 -3.44 -0.14 -11.46
N GLU A 336 -2.21 -0.65 -11.49
CA GLU A 336 -1.55 -1.01 -12.75
C GLU A 336 -2.34 -2.07 -13.53
N THR A 337 -2.94 -3.03 -12.81
CA THR A 337 -3.90 -3.98 -13.38
C THR A 337 -5.31 -3.44 -13.27
N ASP A 338 -5.97 -3.25 -14.40
CA ASP A 338 -7.33 -2.73 -14.46
C ASP A 338 -8.32 -3.63 -13.70
N ASN A 339 -9.19 -3.02 -12.90
CA ASN A 339 -10.19 -3.69 -12.08
C ASN A 339 -9.63 -4.70 -11.06
N ALA A 340 -8.36 -4.59 -10.69
CA ALA A 340 -7.84 -5.38 -9.57
C ALA A 340 -8.55 -4.99 -8.27
N ALA A 341 -8.82 -5.99 -7.42
CA ALA A 341 -9.51 -5.77 -6.15
C ALA A 341 -8.58 -5.18 -5.09
N VAL A 342 -9.13 -4.30 -4.25
CA VAL A 342 -8.44 -3.85 -3.02
C VAL A 342 -8.38 -4.99 -2.01
N THR A 343 -7.37 -4.95 -1.14
CA THR A 343 -7.40 -5.66 0.14
C THR A 343 -7.84 -4.65 1.19
N LEU A 344 -8.98 -4.91 1.82
CA LEU A 344 -9.51 -4.00 2.86
C LEU A 344 -8.50 -3.81 3.99
N ASN A 345 -8.44 -2.60 4.52
CA ASN A 345 -7.57 -2.19 5.64
C ASN A 345 -6.06 -2.29 5.34
N GLN A 346 -5.68 -2.39 4.06
CA GLN A 346 -4.30 -2.38 3.60
C GLN A 346 -4.06 -1.25 2.60
N ALA A 347 -3.02 -0.44 2.83
CA ALA A 347 -2.59 0.54 1.85
C ALA A 347 -1.97 -0.17 0.63
N MET A 348 -2.50 0.11 -0.55
CA MET A 348 -2.08 -0.51 -1.82
C MET A 348 -1.51 0.55 -2.76
N PRO A 349 -0.47 0.21 -3.53
CA PRO A 349 0.16 1.16 -4.44
C PRO A 349 -0.76 1.54 -5.61
N ILE A 350 -0.79 2.82 -5.96
CA ILE A 350 -1.46 3.34 -7.15
C ILE A 350 -0.42 3.93 -8.10
N VAL A 351 -0.74 3.93 -9.39
CA VAL A 351 0.07 4.53 -10.43
C VAL A 351 -0.75 5.50 -11.27
N LYS A 352 -0.08 6.39 -11.98
CA LYS A 352 -0.73 7.37 -12.86
C LYS A 352 -1.06 6.75 -14.23
N ALA A 353 -2.07 7.29 -14.90
CA ALA A 353 -2.59 6.79 -16.18
C ALA A 353 -2.95 5.29 -16.13
N ALA A 354 -3.60 4.86 -15.05
CA ALA A 354 -3.82 3.46 -14.69
C ALA A 354 -5.28 3.04 -14.83
N GLY A 355 -5.50 1.75 -14.61
CA GLY A 355 -6.81 1.11 -14.60
C GLY A 355 -7.69 1.52 -13.42
N ALA A 356 -8.90 0.99 -13.40
CA ALA A 356 -9.81 1.16 -12.28
C ALA A 356 -9.41 0.28 -11.08
N ILE A 357 -9.88 0.69 -9.91
CA ILE A 357 -9.76 -0.02 -8.63
C ILE A 357 -11.12 -0.66 -8.34
N ARG A 358 -11.14 -1.88 -7.86
CA ARG A 358 -12.37 -2.60 -7.50
C ARG A 358 -12.46 -2.80 -6.00
N VAL A 359 -13.58 -2.41 -5.40
CA VAL A 359 -14.04 -2.90 -4.09
C VAL A 359 -15.05 -4.02 -4.36
N ALA A 360 -14.76 -5.23 -3.91
CA ALA A 360 -15.59 -6.39 -4.18
C ALA A 360 -16.70 -6.57 -3.14
N GLU A 361 -16.47 -6.13 -1.94
CA GLU A 361 -17.32 -6.27 -0.77
C GLU A 361 -18.46 -5.24 -0.78
N GLU A 362 -19.62 -5.64 -0.28
CA GLU A 362 -20.74 -4.73 0.00
C GLU A 362 -20.46 -3.93 1.28
N GLY A 363 -20.94 -2.70 1.36
CA GLY A 363 -20.86 -1.87 2.56
C GLY A 363 -20.40 -0.46 2.30
N GLU A 364 -20.32 0.32 3.38
CA GLU A 364 -19.74 1.66 3.40
C GLU A 364 -18.30 1.57 3.87
N PHE A 365 -17.38 2.18 3.12
CA PHE A 365 -15.95 2.15 3.36
C PHE A 365 -15.39 3.55 3.43
N GLU A 366 -14.41 3.76 4.31
CA GLU A 366 -13.57 4.95 4.31
C GLU A 366 -12.48 4.82 3.24
N LEU A 367 -12.31 5.87 2.45
CA LEU A 367 -11.26 5.96 1.44
C LEU A 367 -10.20 6.97 1.87
N THR A 368 -8.95 6.57 1.81
CA THR A 368 -7.80 7.47 1.92
C THR A 368 -6.93 7.33 0.67
N VAL A 369 -6.66 8.44 0.01
CA VAL A 369 -5.72 8.55 -1.11
C VAL A 369 -4.52 9.35 -0.63
N ASP A 370 -3.36 8.76 -0.64
CA ASP A 370 -2.09 9.38 -0.26
C ASP A 370 -1.22 9.55 -1.51
N LEU A 371 -1.23 10.75 -2.08
CA LEU A 371 -0.42 11.07 -3.27
C LEU A 371 1.07 11.23 -2.93
N LYS A 372 1.44 11.50 -1.67
CA LYS A 372 2.83 11.54 -1.26
C LYS A 372 3.46 10.14 -1.41
N ASN A 373 2.79 9.13 -0.88
CA ASN A 373 3.25 7.74 -0.90
C ASN A 373 2.73 6.96 -2.11
N MET A 374 1.89 7.57 -2.94
CA MET A 374 1.23 6.93 -4.09
C MET A 374 0.49 5.66 -3.66
N THR A 375 -0.37 5.77 -2.66
CA THR A 375 -1.17 4.66 -2.14
C THR A 375 -2.64 5.02 -2.01
N VAL A 376 -3.48 3.97 -2.03
CA VAL A 376 -4.89 4.03 -1.68
C VAL A 376 -5.16 3.04 -0.56
N LEU A 377 -5.94 3.46 0.42
CA LEU A 377 -6.45 2.63 1.50
C LEU A 377 -7.98 2.69 1.47
N VAL A 378 -8.62 1.53 1.41
CA VAL A 378 -10.05 1.35 1.62
C VAL A 378 -10.22 0.64 2.96
N ALA A 379 -10.77 1.35 3.94
CA ALA A 379 -10.91 0.86 5.30
C ALA A 379 -12.38 0.62 5.65
N GLY A 380 -12.64 -0.46 6.36
CA GLY A 380 -13.98 -0.86 6.81
C GLY A 380 -14.09 -2.35 7.07
N GLU A 381 -15.22 -2.76 7.54
CA GLU A 381 -15.54 -4.17 7.71
C GLU A 381 -16.53 -4.57 6.59
N ALA A 382 -16.23 -5.65 5.88
CA ALA A 382 -17.21 -6.27 5.00
C ALA A 382 -18.38 -6.80 5.86
N PRO A 383 -19.64 -6.62 5.43
CA PRO A 383 -20.77 -7.21 6.14
C PRO A 383 -20.60 -8.71 6.17
N VAL A 384 -20.84 -9.29 7.34
CA VAL A 384 -20.84 -10.74 7.49
C VAL A 384 -22.08 -11.29 6.80
N VAL A 385 -21.90 -11.99 5.70
CA VAL A 385 -23.00 -12.67 5.00
C VAL A 385 -23.21 -14.03 5.64
N TYR A 386 -24.35 -14.17 6.29
CA TYR A 386 -24.75 -15.44 6.88
C TYR A 386 -25.52 -16.31 5.86
N PRO A 387 -25.40 -17.65 5.91
CA PRO A 387 -26.18 -18.55 5.07
C PRO A 387 -27.70 -18.35 5.26
N GLU A 388 -28.49 -18.56 4.22
CA GLU A 388 -29.94 -18.51 4.37
C GLU A 388 -30.48 -19.58 5.35
N LYS A 389 -29.84 -20.74 5.38
CA LYS A 389 -30.21 -21.89 6.21
C LYS A 389 -28.97 -22.70 6.57
N LEU A 390 -29.07 -23.45 7.65
CA LEU A 390 -28.15 -24.53 7.95
C LEU A 390 -28.88 -25.87 7.91
N TYR A 391 -28.21 -26.90 7.43
CA TYR A 391 -28.70 -28.25 7.33
C TYR A 391 -27.93 -29.14 8.30
N LEU A 392 -28.65 -29.87 9.16
CA LEU A 392 -28.03 -30.79 10.10
C LEU A 392 -27.73 -32.11 9.39
N LEU A 393 -26.50 -32.55 9.47
CA LEU A 393 -26.02 -33.85 9.00
C LEU A 393 -25.63 -34.68 10.21
N GLY A 394 -26.02 -35.95 10.25
CA GLY A 394 -25.62 -36.74 11.40
C GLY A 394 -26.37 -38.03 11.59
N SER A 395 -26.36 -38.53 12.82
CA SER A 395 -27.09 -39.71 13.26
C SER A 395 -28.57 -39.37 13.46
N VAL A 396 -29.29 -39.06 12.37
CA VAL A 396 -30.72 -38.65 12.35
C VAL A 396 -31.51 -39.51 11.37
N GLU A 397 -32.84 -39.55 11.51
CA GLU A 397 -33.73 -40.23 10.58
C GLU A 397 -34.77 -39.26 10.00
N PRO A 398 -35.13 -39.41 8.71
CA PRO A 398 -34.46 -40.26 7.72
C PRO A 398 -33.13 -39.66 7.27
N ASN A 399 -32.34 -40.34 6.44
CA ASN A 399 -31.16 -39.84 5.73
C ASN A 399 -29.92 -39.60 6.61
N ALA A 400 -29.66 -40.53 7.57
CA ALA A 400 -28.42 -40.45 8.36
C ALA A 400 -27.16 -40.29 7.49
N TRP A 401 -26.40 -39.22 7.76
CA TRP A 401 -25.16 -38.87 7.05
C TRP A 401 -25.29 -38.78 5.52
N ASP A 402 -26.46 -38.43 5.00
CA ASP A 402 -26.60 -38.14 3.57
C ASP A 402 -26.16 -36.69 3.30
N PRO A 403 -25.11 -36.47 2.50
CA PRO A 403 -24.62 -35.11 2.22
C PRO A 403 -25.61 -34.26 1.39
N ALA A 404 -26.56 -34.89 0.72
CA ALA A 404 -27.62 -34.23 -0.02
C ALA A 404 -28.93 -34.05 0.78
N ASP A 405 -28.95 -34.36 2.07
CA ASP A 405 -30.15 -34.22 2.88
C ASP A 405 -30.49 -32.74 3.12
N GLU A 406 -31.67 -32.35 2.68
CA GLU A 406 -32.27 -31.04 2.92
C GLU A 406 -33.48 -31.08 3.89
N THR A 407 -33.73 -32.20 4.57
CA THR A 407 -34.90 -32.37 5.42
C THR A 407 -34.69 -31.83 6.83
N HIS A 408 -33.47 -31.90 7.35
CA HIS A 408 -33.12 -31.45 8.70
C HIS A 408 -32.62 -30.01 8.71
N VAL A 409 -33.54 -29.05 8.57
CA VAL A 409 -33.24 -27.62 8.40
C VAL A 409 -33.23 -26.89 9.72
N ALA A 410 -32.13 -26.24 10.05
CA ALA A 410 -32.06 -25.18 11.04
C ALA A 410 -32.40 -23.85 10.37
N ASN A 411 -33.57 -23.31 10.65
CA ASN A 411 -34.04 -22.06 10.08
C ASN A 411 -33.48 -20.84 10.81
N PRO A 412 -33.23 -19.73 10.10
CA PRO A 412 -32.83 -18.51 10.77
C PRO A 412 -33.96 -17.97 11.67
N ILE A 413 -33.61 -17.66 12.90
CA ILE A 413 -34.49 -17.01 13.88
C ILE A 413 -34.11 -15.55 14.09
N SER A 414 -32.89 -15.19 13.75
CA SER A 414 -32.38 -13.82 13.56
C SER A 414 -31.13 -13.88 12.72
N GLU A 415 -30.53 -12.71 12.38
CA GLU A 415 -29.33 -12.63 11.60
C GLU A 415 -28.20 -13.47 12.24
N GLY A 416 -27.66 -14.44 11.47
CA GLY A 416 -26.61 -15.35 11.90
C GLY A 416 -27.00 -16.38 12.97
N ILE A 417 -28.25 -16.41 13.42
CA ILE A 417 -28.73 -17.37 14.43
C ILE A 417 -29.77 -18.31 13.83
N TYR A 418 -29.51 -19.61 13.92
CA TYR A 418 -30.32 -20.67 13.35
C TYR A 418 -30.83 -21.60 14.44
N GLN A 419 -32.01 -22.15 14.26
CA GLN A 419 -32.60 -23.12 15.20
C GLN A 419 -33.27 -24.28 14.45
N ILE A 420 -33.00 -25.48 14.92
CA ILE A 420 -33.76 -26.69 14.57
C ILE A 420 -34.40 -27.22 15.81
N ASP A 421 -35.73 -27.44 15.76
CA ASP A 421 -36.50 -27.94 16.89
C ASP A 421 -36.89 -29.38 16.69
N ASN A 422 -36.96 -30.12 17.81
CA ASN A 422 -37.43 -31.51 17.87
C ASN A 422 -36.68 -32.45 16.90
N VAL A 423 -35.38 -32.25 16.75
CA VAL A 423 -34.54 -33.17 15.96
C VAL A 423 -34.18 -34.39 16.81
N SER A 424 -34.46 -35.61 16.29
CA SER A 424 -34.10 -36.85 16.95
C SER A 424 -32.69 -37.28 16.56
N ILE A 425 -31.77 -37.22 17.52
CA ILE A 425 -30.43 -37.77 17.38
C ILE A 425 -30.43 -39.22 17.83
N LEU A 426 -30.04 -40.14 16.96
CA LEU A 426 -30.03 -41.58 17.25
C LEU A 426 -28.68 -42.02 17.81
N ALA A 427 -28.67 -43.04 18.64
CA ALA A 427 -27.46 -43.67 19.10
C ALA A 427 -26.69 -44.30 17.91
N ALA A 428 -25.43 -43.95 17.78
CA ALA A 428 -24.53 -44.48 16.77
C ALA A 428 -23.36 -45.28 17.37
N ASP A 429 -23.23 -45.28 18.70
CA ASP A 429 -22.21 -46.06 19.41
C ASP A 429 -22.79 -46.77 20.65
N GLU A 430 -21.97 -47.66 21.25
CA GLU A 430 -22.33 -48.43 22.44
C GLU A 430 -22.52 -47.59 23.72
N ASN A 431 -22.07 -46.34 23.70
CA ASN A 431 -22.19 -45.39 24.81
C ASN A 431 -23.38 -44.46 24.66
N ASP A 432 -24.32 -44.78 23.75
CA ASP A 432 -25.54 -44.01 23.50
C ASP A 432 -25.26 -42.58 22.98
N TYR A 433 -24.18 -42.37 22.21
CA TYR A 433 -23.92 -41.13 21.54
C TYR A 433 -24.32 -41.18 20.05
N GLY A 434 -24.96 -40.11 19.58
CA GLY A 434 -25.09 -39.80 18.17
C GLY A 434 -24.13 -38.68 17.78
N TYR A 435 -23.85 -38.54 16.50
CA TYR A 435 -22.92 -37.59 15.96
C TYR A 435 -23.60 -36.68 14.94
N PHE A 436 -23.24 -35.40 14.93
CA PHE A 436 -23.81 -34.44 13.98
C PHE A 436 -22.90 -33.24 13.70
N ALA A 437 -23.17 -32.58 12.60
CA ALA A 437 -22.60 -31.29 12.21
C ALA A 437 -23.64 -30.50 11.42
N PHE A 438 -23.34 -29.28 11.05
CA PHE A 438 -24.17 -28.48 10.14
C PHE A 438 -23.43 -28.20 8.86
N THR A 439 -24.15 -27.97 7.77
CA THR A 439 -23.61 -27.42 6.52
C THR A 439 -24.53 -26.33 6.00
N SER A 440 -23.99 -25.34 5.30
CA SER A 440 -24.79 -24.38 4.55
C SER A 440 -25.07 -24.81 3.11
N THR A 441 -24.38 -25.86 2.64
CA THR A 441 -24.46 -26.30 1.24
C THR A 441 -24.58 -27.81 1.17
N PRO A 442 -25.82 -28.36 1.13
CA PRO A 442 -26.03 -29.77 0.83
C PRO A 442 -25.57 -30.11 -0.58
N GLY A 443 -25.17 -31.38 -0.83
CA GLY A 443 -24.75 -31.81 -2.14
C GLY A 443 -23.81 -33.00 -2.09
N THR A 444 -22.60 -32.87 -2.66
CA THR A 444 -21.55 -33.88 -2.53
C THR A 444 -20.82 -33.71 -1.18
N TRP A 445 -20.05 -34.74 -0.78
CA TRP A 445 -19.20 -34.62 0.41
C TRP A 445 -18.14 -33.50 0.30
N ASP A 446 -17.70 -33.21 -0.91
CA ASP A 446 -16.75 -32.09 -1.13
C ASP A 446 -17.43 -30.74 -0.87
N ASP A 447 -18.67 -30.56 -1.35
CA ASP A 447 -19.48 -29.36 -1.12
C ASP A 447 -19.78 -29.18 0.38
N VAL A 448 -20.23 -30.27 1.00
CA VAL A 448 -20.56 -30.28 2.45
C VAL A 448 -19.33 -29.94 3.28
N ASN A 449 -18.19 -30.56 3.05
CA ASN A 449 -16.98 -30.35 3.86
C ASN A 449 -16.37 -28.96 3.65
N ALA A 450 -16.53 -28.35 2.48
CA ALA A 450 -16.12 -26.97 2.24
C ALA A 450 -16.95 -25.94 3.06
N HIS A 451 -18.19 -26.30 3.43
CA HIS A 451 -19.16 -25.42 4.10
C HIS A 451 -19.69 -26.01 5.41
N ARG A 452 -18.92 -26.91 6.03
CA ARG A 452 -19.33 -27.64 7.23
C ARG A 452 -18.95 -26.91 8.51
N TYR A 453 -19.96 -26.69 9.32
CA TYR A 453 -19.85 -26.12 10.67
C TYR A 453 -19.81 -27.22 11.70
N GLY A 454 -18.74 -27.26 12.49
CA GLY A 454 -18.53 -28.26 13.54
C GLY A 454 -17.54 -27.74 14.59
N PRO A 455 -17.20 -28.59 15.58
CA PRO A 455 -16.21 -28.23 16.58
C PRO A 455 -14.78 -28.19 15.98
N ALA A 456 -13.86 -27.48 16.64
CA ALA A 456 -12.46 -27.47 16.24
C ALA A 456 -11.77 -28.86 16.39
N VAL A 457 -12.26 -29.68 17.31
CA VAL A 457 -11.77 -31.04 17.54
C VAL A 457 -12.92 -32.03 17.23
N LYS A 458 -12.65 -33.00 16.36
CA LYS A 458 -13.63 -34.01 15.96
C LYS A 458 -14.22 -34.75 17.18
N ASP A 459 -15.52 -34.98 17.15
CA ASP A 459 -16.28 -35.70 18.17
C ASP A 459 -16.26 -35.03 19.56
N THR A 460 -16.13 -33.69 19.56
CA THR A 460 -16.31 -32.91 20.81
C THR A 460 -17.71 -33.14 21.39
N GLU A 461 -17.78 -33.46 22.68
CA GLU A 461 -19.05 -33.66 23.34
C GLU A 461 -19.79 -32.34 23.55
N LEU A 462 -21.03 -32.28 23.05
CA LEU A 462 -21.95 -31.21 23.32
C LEU A 462 -22.89 -31.65 24.46
N ALA A 463 -22.63 -31.16 25.67
CA ALA A 463 -23.46 -31.48 26.82
C ALA A 463 -24.78 -30.71 26.77
N ASP A 464 -25.88 -31.35 27.25
CA ASP A 464 -27.20 -30.73 27.36
C ASP A 464 -27.12 -29.39 28.09
N LYS A 465 -27.76 -28.36 27.55
CA LYS A 465 -27.82 -26.98 28.08
C LYS A 465 -26.45 -26.33 28.30
N THR A 466 -25.44 -26.76 27.54
CA THR A 466 -24.10 -26.19 27.61
C THR A 466 -23.74 -25.59 26.26
N MET A 467 -23.16 -24.39 26.28
CA MET A 467 -22.66 -23.72 25.08
C MET A 467 -21.29 -24.30 24.67
N SER A 468 -21.11 -24.54 23.41
CA SER A 468 -19.83 -24.96 22.83
C SER A 468 -19.47 -24.10 21.66
N ALA A 469 -18.19 -24.07 21.29
CA ALA A 469 -17.70 -23.33 20.12
C ALA A 469 -18.00 -24.08 18.82
N ILE A 470 -18.44 -23.36 17.77
CA ILE A 470 -18.67 -23.87 16.42
C ILE A 470 -17.93 -23.01 15.43
N GLY A 471 -17.47 -23.60 14.34
CA GLY A 471 -16.81 -22.88 13.25
C GLY A 471 -16.82 -23.69 11.96
N LEU A 472 -16.29 -23.10 10.89
CA LEU A 472 -16.14 -23.75 9.58
C LEU A 472 -14.95 -24.72 9.65
N ASN A 473 -15.17 -25.96 10.09
CA ASN A 473 -14.13 -26.92 10.47
C ASN A 473 -14.19 -28.24 9.68
N GLY A 474 -14.61 -28.19 8.43
CA GLY A 474 -14.50 -29.33 7.50
C GLY A 474 -15.04 -30.65 8.05
N ASP A 475 -14.26 -31.73 8.04
CA ASP A 475 -14.65 -33.08 8.46
C ASP A 475 -14.70 -33.28 9.99
N THR A 476 -15.41 -32.39 10.72
CA THR A 476 -15.61 -32.52 12.16
C THR A 476 -17.09 -32.72 12.52
N SER A 477 -17.37 -33.29 13.70
CA SER A 477 -18.69 -33.53 14.22
C SER A 477 -18.74 -33.36 15.74
N TYR A 478 -19.91 -32.97 16.27
CA TYR A 478 -20.22 -33.12 17.67
C TYR A 478 -20.69 -34.53 17.98
N LYS A 479 -20.45 -34.99 19.20
CA LYS A 479 -21.16 -36.12 19.76
C LYS A 479 -22.10 -35.63 20.86
N ILE A 480 -23.30 -36.21 20.95
CA ILE A 480 -24.31 -35.88 21.94
C ILE A 480 -25.05 -37.16 22.31
N LYS A 481 -25.57 -37.27 23.55
CA LYS A 481 -26.42 -38.41 23.93
C LYS A 481 -27.65 -38.51 23.02
N SER A 482 -28.05 -39.73 22.69
CA SER A 482 -29.27 -39.92 21.87
C SER A 482 -30.50 -39.29 22.53
N GLY A 483 -31.41 -38.80 21.71
CA GLY A 483 -32.63 -38.15 22.19
C GLY A 483 -33.16 -37.08 21.25
N ALA A 484 -34.29 -36.48 21.63
CA ALA A 484 -34.84 -35.32 20.90
C ALA A 484 -34.25 -34.02 21.44
N TYR A 485 -33.90 -33.11 20.55
CA TYR A 485 -33.24 -31.84 20.90
C TYR A 485 -33.84 -30.65 20.15
N SER A 486 -33.79 -29.49 20.81
CA SER A 486 -33.75 -28.18 20.13
C SER A 486 -32.29 -27.70 20.11
N ILE A 487 -31.76 -27.41 18.92
CA ILE A 487 -30.39 -27.01 18.74
C ILE A 487 -30.36 -25.60 18.12
N THR A 488 -29.63 -24.70 18.76
CA THR A 488 -29.42 -23.32 18.29
C THR A 488 -27.96 -23.15 17.91
N VAL A 489 -27.69 -22.60 16.71
CA VAL A 489 -26.39 -22.22 16.20
C VAL A 489 -26.34 -20.70 16.04
N ASP A 490 -25.37 -20.06 16.65
CA ASP A 490 -25.09 -18.62 16.50
C ASP A 490 -23.73 -18.46 15.80
N LEU A 491 -23.76 -18.14 14.50
CA LEU A 491 -22.57 -17.93 13.71
C LEU A 491 -21.92 -16.56 13.97
N GLY A 492 -22.68 -15.60 14.51
CA GLY A 492 -22.13 -14.31 14.90
C GLY A 492 -21.23 -14.41 16.15
N LEU A 493 -21.59 -15.28 17.07
CA LEU A 493 -20.80 -15.60 18.28
C LEU A 493 -19.93 -16.84 18.10
N ASN A 494 -20.05 -17.56 16.99
CA ASN A 494 -19.42 -18.87 16.78
C ASN A 494 -19.74 -19.87 17.90
N THR A 495 -21.03 -19.99 18.28
CA THR A 495 -21.46 -20.87 19.36
C THR A 495 -22.62 -21.76 18.94
N ILE A 496 -22.69 -22.92 19.59
CA ILE A 496 -23.81 -23.87 19.49
C ILE A 496 -24.32 -24.22 20.87
N TYR A 497 -25.63 -24.41 20.96
CA TYR A 497 -26.32 -24.76 22.20
C TYR A 497 -27.42 -25.78 21.92
N ALA A 498 -27.45 -26.88 22.66
CA ALA A 498 -28.48 -27.92 22.53
C ALA A 498 -29.27 -28.08 23.83
N VAL A 499 -30.57 -28.24 23.70
CA VAL A 499 -31.49 -28.53 24.83
C VAL A 499 -32.17 -29.85 24.52
N ARG A 500 -31.96 -30.84 25.40
CA ARG A 500 -32.67 -32.13 25.31
C ARG A 500 -34.14 -31.94 25.68
N LEU A 501 -35.00 -32.40 24.80
CA LEU A 501 -36.44 -32.40 25.03
C LEU A 501 -36.78 -33.64 25.87
N GLY A 502 -37.54 -33.49 26.96
CA GLY A 502 -37.83 -34.59 27.87
C GLY A 502 -38.73 -35.67 27.24
N ASP A 503 -38.51 -36.95 27.59
CA ASP A 503 -39.31 -38.10 27.16
C ASP A 503 -40.72 -38.13 27.82
N ASN A 504 -41.08 -37.12 28.58
CA ASN A 504 -42.32 -37.11 29.34
C ASN A 504 -43.45 -36.30 28.69
N VAL A 505 -44.51 -36.99 28.32
CA VAL A 505 -45.78 -36.49 27.76
C VAL A 505 -46.55 -35.56 28.73
N ASN A 506 -45.95 -35.14 29.85
CA ASN A 506 -46.59 -34.36 30.88
C ASN A 506 -46.01 -32.99 31.21
N ASP A 507 -45.02 -32.51 30.49
CA ASP A 507 -44.59 -31.10 30.60
C ASP A 507 -45.10 -30.27 29.40
N ALA A 508 -46.41 -30.01 29.43
CA ALA A 508 -46.94 -28.76 28.89
C ALA A 508 -46.54 -27.64 29.88
N ALA A 509 -45.25 -27.51 30.16
CA ALA A 509 -44.71 -26.32 30.77
C ALA A 509 -44.69 -25.25 29.68
N VAL A 510 -45.49 -24.21 29.85
CA VAL A 510 -45.39 -22.94 29.17
C VAL A 510 -43.87 -22.63 29.04
N GLU A 511 -43.34 -22.64 27.82
CA GLU A 511 -41.92 -22.34 27.58
C GLU A 511 -41.59 -21.04 28.30
N ALA A 512 -40.66 -21.11 29.23
CA ALA A 512 -40.19 -19.92 29.92
C ALA A 512 -39.59 -18.98 28.87
N ALA A 513 -40.12 -17.77 28.79
CA ALA A 513 -39.68 -16.77 27.82
C ALA A 513 -38.16 -16.63 27.83
N LYS A 514 -37.56 -16.72 26.65
CA LYS A 514 -36.09 -16.68 26.41
C LYS A 514 -35.65 -15.25 26.18
N VAL A 515 -34.56 -14.83 26.81
CA VAL A 515 -33.95 -13.50 26.60
C VAL A 515 -32.83 -13.62 25.57
N VAL A 516 -32.92 -12.83 24.51
CA VAL A 516 -31.91 -12.75 23.45
C VAL A 516 -31.44 -11.30 23.34
N ALA A 517 -30.13 -11.07 23.38
CA ALA A 517 -29.52 -9.75 23.15
C ALA A 517 -28.93 -9.69 21.75
N GLY A 518 -29.28 -8.65 21.00
CA GLY A 518 -28.75 -8.33 19.66
C GLY A 518 -27.92 -7.06 19.68
N ILE A 519 -27.72 -6.48 18.48
CA ILE A 519 -27.09 -5.16 18.33
C ILE A 519 -28.15 -4.10 18.65
N GLY A 520 -27.93 -3.35 19.75
CA GLY A 520 -28.84 -2.27 20.14
C GLY A 520 -30.20 -2.74 20.67
N GLU A 521 -30.42 -4.03 20.91
CA GLU A 521 -31.73 -4.54 21.37
C GLU A 521 -31.65 -5.75 22.31
N ILE A 522 -32.69 -5.90 23.07
CA ILE A 522 -33.01 -7.12 23.87
C ILE A 522 -34.38 -7.62 23.44
N ARG A 523 -34.49 -8.88 23.05
CA ARG A 523 -35.74 -9.55 22.69
C ARG A 523 -36.11 -10.63 23.69
N ILE A 524 -37.38 -10.73 23.94
CA ILE A 524 -37.99 -11.80 24.74
C ILE A 524 -38.75 -12.70 23.79
N ILE A 525 -38.30 -13.94 23.65
CA ILE A 525 -38.94 -14.94 22.78
C ILE A 525 -39.78 -15.87 23.67
N GLY A 526 -41.06 -15.98 23.37
CA GLY A 526 -42.04 -16.69 24.16
C GLY A 526 -42.96 -15.77 24.96
N GLU A 527 -44.00 -16.34 25.62
CA GLU A 527 -44.93 -15.54 26.42
C GLU A 527 -44.30 -15.17 27.77
N ALA A 528 -44.25 -13.87 28.06
CA ALA A 528 -43.79 -13.32 29.34
C ALA A 528 -44.90 -12.48 29.97
N ASN A 529 -45.14 -12.68 31.25
CA ASN A 529 -46.12 -11.87 32.00
C ASN A 529 -45.52 -10.55 32.47
N ALA A 530 -44.21 -10.52 32.79
CA ALA A 530 -43.52 -9.35 33.25
C ALA A 530 -42.02 -9.39 32.89
N VAL A 531 -41.53 -8.34 32.22
CA VAL A 531 -40.12 -8.15 31.88
C VAL A 531 -39.61 -6.90 32.57
N SER A 532 -38.50 -7.02 33.28
CA SER A 532 -37.77 -5.88 33.83
C SER A 532 -36.32 -5.92 33.39
N ILE A 533 -35.79 -4.78 32.95
CA ILE A 533 -34.41 -4.65 32.41
C ILE A 533 -33.69 -3.57 33.21
N PHE A 534 -32.48 -3.88 33.64
CA PHE A 534 -31.61 -2.97 34.38
C PHE A 534 -30.25 -2.88 33.68
N ASN A 535 -29.68 -1.70 33.59
CA ASN A 535 -28.31 -1.49 33.08
C ASN A 535 -27.25 -1.90 34.13
N ALA A 536 -25.97 -1.83 33.75
CA ALA A 536 -24.85 -2.16 34.65
C ALA A 536 -24.77 -1.31 35.92
N ALA A 537 -25.33 -0.10 35.91
CA ALA A 537 -25.42 0.78 37.08
C ALA A 537 -26.65 0.47 37.98
N GLY A 538 -27.46 -0.53 37.66
CA GLY A 538 -28.67 -0.89 38.38
C GLY A 538 -29.88 0.01 38.09
N GLN A 539 -29.78 0.90 37.11
CA GLN A 539 -30.89 1.75 36.71
C GLN A 539 -31.89 0.95 35.85
N ALA A 540 -33.16 1.11 36.10
CA ALA A 540 -34.20 0.44 35.33
C ALA A 540 -34.34 1.06 33.93
N VAL A 541 -34.30 0.23 32.91
CA VAL A 541 -34.60 0.55 31.52
C VAL A 541 -36.05 0.22 31.19
N ALA A 542 -36.55 -0.91 31.74
CA ALA A 542 -37.94 -1.28 31.70
C ALA A 542 -38.32 -1.97 33.03
N VAL A 543 -39.56 -1.82 33.47
CA VAL A 543 -40.08 -2.45 34.69
C VAL A 543 -41.47 -2.99 34.42
N ASN A 544 -41.66 -4.28 34.66
CA ASN A 544 -42.94 -5.00 34.50
C ASN A 544 -43.59 -4.76 33.13
N SER A 545 -42.78 -4.61 32.09
CA SER A 545 -43.26 -4.49 30.71
C SER A 545 -43.75 -5.83 30.18
N LYS A 546 -44.67 -5.78 29.22
CA LYS A 546 -45.11 -6.92 28.42
C LYS A 546 -44.56 -6.89 26.99
N ASP A 547 -43.68 -5.94 26.70
CA ASP A 547 -43.07 -5.83 25.40
C ASP A 547 -42.10 -7.00 25.17
N ALA A 548 -42.09 -7.49 23.95
CA ALA A 548 -41.17 -8.56 23.52
C ALA A 548 -39.85 -8.05 22.99
N GLN A 549 -39.70 -6.72 22.79
CA GLN A 549 -38.51 -6.11 22.22
C GLN A 549 -38.20 -4.77 22.89
N PHE A 550 -36.95 -4.56 23.23
CA PHE A 550 -36.44 -3.35 23.88
C PHE A 550 -35.21 -2.85 23.18
N PHE A 551 -35.21 -1.62 22.68
CA PHE A 551 -34.06 -0.97 22.11
C PHE A 551 -33.23 -0.31 23.21
N VAL A 552 -31.97 -0.69 23.31
CA VAL A 552 -31.06 -0.25 24.37
C VAL A 552 -29.67 0.03 23.81
N ALA A 553 -28.90 0.88 24.45
CA ALA A 553 -27.51 1.15 24.06
C ALA A 553 -26.62 -0.09 24.28
N SER A 554 -25.46 -0.14 23.62
CA SER A 554 -24.45 -1.16 23.88
C SER A 554 -24.07 -1.18 25.36
N GLY A 555 -24.01 -2.38 25.97
CA GLY A 555 -23.68 -2.52 27.38
C GLY A 555 -24.21 -3.81 28.03
N PHE A 556 -23.84 -4.00 29.29
CA PHE A 556 -24.34 -5.12 30.10
C PHE A 556 -25.69 -4.79 30.71
N TYR A 557 -26.60 -5.76 30.62
CA TYR A 557 -27.96 -5.66 31.18
C TYR A 557 -28.29 -6.88 32.01
N VAL A 558 -29.10 -6.66 33.03
CA VAL A 558 -29.76 -7.70 33.81
C VAL A 558 -31.24 -7.69 33.43
N VAL A 559 -31.69 -8.77 32.83
CA VAL A 559 -33.09 -8.96 32.40
C VAL A 559 -33.78 -9.93 33.32
N VAL A 560 -34.89 -9.53 33.87
CA VAL A 560 -35.73 -10.35 34.73
C VAL A 560 -37.04 -10.63 34.00
N VAL A 561 -37.30 -11.89 33.67
CA VAL A 561 -38.52 -12.35 33.01
C VAL A 561 -39.27 -13.27 33.96
N ASP A 562 -40.45 -12.92 34.35
CA ASP A 562 -41.30 -13.69 35.28
C ASP A 562 -40.53 -14.14 36.53
N GLY A 563 -39.69 -13.25 37.08
CA GLY A 563 -38.89 -13.53 38.28
C GLY A 563 -37.57 -14.27 38.03
N LYS A 564 -37.29 -14.74 36.82
CA LYS A 564 -35.99 -15.34 36.44
C LYS A 564 -35.03 -14.29 35.89
N THR A 565 -33.82 -14.29 36.39
CA THR A 565 -32.79 -13.29 36.04
C THR A 565 -31.80 -13.85 35.01
N THR A 566 -31.58 -13.11 33.96
CA THR A 566 -30.58 -13.39 32.92
C THR A 566 -29.65 -12.17 32.74
N LYS A 567 -28.36 -12.39 32.59
CA LYS A 567 -27.40 -11.32 32.26
C LYS A 567 -27.08 -11.38 30.77
N VAL A 568 -27.16 -10.25 30.09
CA VAL A 568 -26.93 -10.17 28.65
C VAL A 568 -25.96 -9.02 28.34
N LEU A 569 -25.19 -9.18 27.25
CA LEU A 569 -24.38 -8.14 26.68
C LEU A 569 -25.01 -7.71 25.35
N VAL A 570 -25.42 -6.46 25.25
CA VAL A 570 -25.87 -5.83 24.01
C VAL A 570 -24.68 -5.14 23.35
N LYS A 571 -24.47 -5.45 22.08
CA LYS A 571 -23.39 -4.85 21.26
C LYS A 571 -23.82 -3.57 20.58
#